data_3459f2d36a9a891b259fe9979daff279
#
_entry.id   3459f2d36a9a891b259fe9979daff279
#
_cell.length_a   1.000
_cell.length_b   1.000
_cell.length_c   1.000
_cell.angle_alpha   90.00
_cell.angle_beta   90.00
_cell.angle_gamma   90.00
#
_symmetry.space_group_name_H-M   'P 1'
#
loop_
_entity.id
_entity.type
_entity.pdbx_description
1 polymer ?
#
loop_
_entity_poly.entity_id
_entity_poly.type
_entity_poly.pdbx_seq_one_letter_code
_entity_poly.pdbx_strand_id
1 'polypeptide(L)' 'MLTGERIKITGQMDKVGEIVFVSKYIVVVRINGINETFTLADFAAQDRYKFYIFRDKEYKIIPKVNIGNLNLV' A
#
# COMPACT_ATOMS: atom_id res chain seq x y z
N MET A 1 -3.34 6.20 -4.61
CA MET A 1 -2.95 6.19 -3.18
C MET A 1 -2.51 7.58 -2.76
N LEU A 2 -2.99 8.01 -1.62
CA LEU A 2 -2.73 9.35 -1.13
C LEU A 2 -2.16 9.27 0.29
N THR A 3 -1.26 10.21 0.60
CA THR A 3 -0.77 10.40 1.96
C THR A 3 -1.94 10.68 2.89
N GLY A 4 -1.95 10.02 4.04
CA GLY A 4 -3.03 10.13 5.01
C GLY A 4 -4.08 9.04 4.91
N GLU A 5 -4.15 8.34 3.80
CA GLU A 5 -5.10 7.24 3.68
C GLU A 5 -4.67 6.03 4.52
N ARG A 6 -5.67 5.27 4.99
CA ARG A 6 -5.43 4.02 5.71
C ARG A 6 -5.28 2.88 4.71
N ILE A 7 -4.29 2.03 4.95
CA ILE A 7 -4.01 0.88 4.11
C ILE A 7 -3.93 -0.37 4.97
N LYS A 8 -4.45 -1.46 4.46
CA LYS A 8 -4.36 -2.78 5.08
C LYS A 8 -3.46 -3.65 4.22
N ILE A 9 -2.56 -4.36 4.87
CA ILE A 9 -1.59 -5.23 4.20
C ILE A 9 -1.79 -6.63 4.76
N THR A 10 -2.00 -7.61 3.87
CA THR A 10 -2.15 -9.02 4.24
C THR A 10 -1.12 -9.87 3.51
N GLY A 11 -1.02 -11.13 3.89
CA GLY A 11 -0.05 -12.06 3.33
C GLY A 11 0.99 -12.40 4.36
N GLN A 12 2.24 -11.98 4.16
CA GLN A 12 3.30 -12.24 5.13
C GLN A 12 3.15 -11.43 6.41
N MET A 13 2.32 -10.38 6.38
CA MET A 13 1.94 -9.64 7.56
C MET A 13 0.45 -9.32 7.47
N ASP A 14 -0.20 -9.14 8.60
CA ASP A 14 -1.59 -8.67 8.67
C ASP A 14 -1.59 -7.39 9.50
N LYS A 15 -1.44 -6.26 8.82
CA LYS A 15 -1.25 -4.96 9.46
C LYS A 15 -2.11 -3.91 8.81
N VAL A 16 -2.47 -2.91 9.60
CA VAL A 16 -3.13 -1.70 9.14
C VAL A 16 -2.23 -0.53 9.48
N GLY A 17 -2.08 0.38 8.56
CA GLY A 17 -1.26 1.57 8.78
C GLY A 17 -1.76 2.77 8.02
N GLU A 18 -1.01 3.85 8.13
CA GLU A 18 -1.29 5.10 7.44
C GLU A 18 -0.21 5.36 6.41
N ILE A 19 -0.63 5.73 5.19
CA ILE A 19 0.32 6.11 4.14
C ILE A 19 0.91 7.46 4.51
N VAL A 20 2.24 7.53 4.66
CA VAL A 20 2.93 8.75 5.01
C VAL A 20 3.76 9.33 3.87
N PHE A 21 4.02 8.55 2.83
CA PHE A 21 4.75 9.02 1.65
C PHE A 21 4.43 8.12 0.46
N VAL A 22 4.23 8.73 -0.69
CA VAL A 22 4.00 8.02 -1.96
C VAL A 22 4.85 8.65 -3.06
N SER A 23 5.55 7.82 -3.79
CA SER A 23 6.21 8.21 -5.04
C SER A 23 5.84 7.19 -6.11
N LYS A 24 6.37 7.34 -7.30
CA LYS A 24 6.12 6.35 -8.34
C LYS A 24 6.85 5.02 -8.12
N TYR A 25 7.76 4.97 -7.15
CA TYR A 25 8.58 3.78 -6.89
C TYR A 25 8.32 3.13 -5.54
N ILE A 26 7.93 3.92 -4.55
CA ILE A 26 7.76 3.41 -3.18
C ILE A 26 6.54 4.03 -2.51
N VAL A 27 6.02 3.29 -1.54
CA VAL A 27 5.02 3.76 -0.59
C VAL A 27 5.57 3.50 0.80
N VAL A 28 5.54 4.51 1.66
CA VAL A 28 5.92 4.36 3.06
C VAL A 28 4.66 4.37 3.90
N VAL A 29 4.51 3.34 4.73
CA VAL A 29 3.35 3.15 5.59
C VAL A 29 3.81 3.16 7.03
N ARG A 30 3.16 3.95 7.87
CA ARG A 30 3.41 3.93 9.31
C ARG A 30 2.50 2.92 9.95
N ILE A 31 3.11 1.92 10.59
CA ILE A 31 2.42 0.82 11.26
C ILE A 31 2.91 0.79 12.71
N ASN A 32 2.01 1.06 13.66
CA ASN A 32 2.35 1.09 15.08
C ASN A 32 3.54 2.01 15.37
N GLY A 33 3.58 3.17 14.71
CA GLY A 33 4.65 4.17 14.91
C GLY A 33 5.95 3.88 14.17
N ILE A 34 6.01 2.80 13.40
CA ILE A 34 7.20 2.41 12.65
C ILE A 34 6.91 2.54 11.16
N ASN A 35 7.81 3.19 10.44
CA ASN A 35 7.68 3.36 8.99
C ASN A 35 8.21 2.14 8.26
N GLU A 36 7.37 1.56 7.41
CA GLU A 36 7.72 0.43 6.54
C GLU A 36 7.63 0.88 5.09
N THR A 37 8.61 0.48 4.29
CA THR A 37 8.68 0.85 2.88
C THR A 37 8.29 -0.33 2.00
N PHE A 38 7.35 -0.08 1.08
CA PHE A 38 6.92 -1.06 0.08
C PHE A 38 7.27 -0.51 -1.30
N THR A 39 7.77 -1.38 -2.16
CA THR A 39 8.28 -0.97 -3.47
C THR A 39 7.24 -1.19 -4.56
N LEU A 40 7.48 -0.60 -5.73
CA LEU A 40 6.67 -0.85 -6.92
C LEU A 40 6.58 -2.35 -7.21
N ALA A 41 7.67 -3.10 -7.00
CA ALA A 41 7.67 -4.54 -7.23
C ALA A 41 6.68 -5.26 -6.30
N ASP A 42 6.56 -4.84 -5.04
CA ASP A 42 5.60 -5.42 -4.11
C ASP A 42 4.17 -5.25 -4.61
N PHE A 43 3.85 -4.07 -5.15
CA PHE A 43 2.51 -3.77 -5.66
C PHE A 43 2.26 -4.41 -7.03
N ALA A 44 3.29 -4.55 -7.85
CA ALA A 44 3.15 -5.12 -9.19
C ALA A 44 2.90 -6.64 -9.15
N ALA A 45 3.65 -7.34 -8.33
CA ALA A 45 3.55 -8.80 -8.26
C ALA A 45 2.48 -9.26 -7.28
N GLN A 46 2.42 -8.62 -6.12
CA GLN A 46 1.53 -8.99 -5.01
C GLN A 46 1.64 -10.48 -4.64
N ASP A 47 2.87 -11.03 -4.72
CA ASP A 47 3.13 -12.42 -4.38
C ASP A 47 3.21 -12.63 -2.87
N ARG A 48 3.81 -11.66 -2.19
CA ARG A 48 4.09 -11.73 -0.75
C ARG A 48 3.05 -11.00 0.06
N TYR A 49 2.48 -9.94 -0.51
CA TYR A 49 1.51 -9.07 0.15
C TYR A 49 0.32 -8.84 -0.74
N LYS A 50 -0.83 -8.58 -0.10
CA LYS A 50 -1.99 -7.99 -0.75
C LYS A 50 -2.29 -6.69 -0.04
N PHE A 51 -2.67 -5.69 -0.81
CA PHE A 51 -2.87 -4.33 -0.31
C PHE A 51 -4.32 -3.91 -0.51
N TYR A 52 -4.88 -3.28 0.51
CA TYR A 52 -6.26 -2.80 0.50
C TYR A 52 -6.27 -1.36 0.97
N ILE A 53 -6.95 -0.48 0.24
CA ILE A 53 -7.12 0.91 0.63
C ILE A 53 -8.48 1.09 1.29
N PHE A 54 -8.54 1.91 2.35
CA PHE A 54 -9.80 2.18 3.04
C PHE A 54 -10.48 3.38 2.40
N ARG A 55 -11.58 3.12 1.69
CA ARG A 55 -12.38 4.14 1.01
C ARG A 55 -13.85 3.75 1.10
N ASP A 56 -14.73 4.77 1.20
CA ASP A 56 -16.17 4.55 1.25
C ASP A 56 -16.55 3.57 2.37
N LYS A 57 -15.88 3.71 3.52
CA LYS A 57 -16.13 2.93 4.74
C LYS A 57 -15.80 1.44 4.60
N GLU A 58 -14.98 1.05 3.63
CA GLU A 58 -14.55 -0.33 3.49
C GLU A 58 -13.13 -0.43 2.92
N TYR A 59 -12.52 -1.60 3.12
CA TYR A 59 -11.22 -1.89 2.52
C TYR A 59 -11.43 -2.46 1.12
N LYS A 60 -10.86 -1.79 0.13
CA LYS A 60 -10.95 -2.19 -1.27
C LYS A 60 -9.60 -2.65 -1.75
N ILE A 61 -9.55 -3.81 -2.40
CA ILE A 61 -8.29 -4.35 -2.88
C ILE A 61 -7.65 -3.39 -3.90
N ILE A 62 -6.34 -3.19 -3.75
CA ILE A 62 -5.54 -2.46 -4.73
C ILE A 62 -5.12 -3.47 -5.78
N PRO A 63 -5.52 -3.30 -7.05
CA PRO A 63 -5.11 -4.24 -8.08
C PRO A 63 -3.61 -4.18 -8.33
N LYS A 64 -3.08 -5.22 -8.97
CA LYS A 64 -1.68 -5.20 -9.40
C LYS A 64 -1.46 -3.99 -10.28
N VAL A 65 -0.43 -3.19 -9.94
CA VAL A 65 -0.13 -2.00 -10.73
C VAL A 65 0.68 -2.37 -11.96
N ASN A 66 0.43 -1.67 -13.05
CA ASN A 66 1.28 -1.79 -14.22
C ASN A 66 2.63 -1.14 -13.94
N ILE A 67 3.63 -1.59 -14.67
CA ILE A 67 4.97 -1.01 -14.55
C ILE A 67 4.88 0.49 -14.76
N GLY A 68 5.40 1.23 -13.82
CA GLY A 68 5.63 2.63 -13.99
C GLY A 68 5.20 3.55 -12.89
N ASN A 69 4.07 3.35 -12.21
CA ASN A 69 3.60 4.43 -11.36
C ASN A 69 2.64 4.00 -10.25
N LEU A 70 3.09 4.08 -9.00
CA LEU A 70 2.25 3.83 -7.84
C LEU A 70 1.21 4.94 -7.60
N ASN A 71 1.39 6.10 -8.18
CA ASN A 71 0.46 7.22 -8.00
C ASN A 71 -0.82 7.08 -8.82
N LEU A 72 -0.91 6.11 -9.71
CA LEU A 72 -2.06 5.92 -10.59
C LEU A 72 -3.23 5.18 -9.92
N VAL A 73 -3.10 4.79 -8.71
CA VAL A 73 -4.15 4.04 -8.01
C VAL A 73 -5.19 4.93 -7.36
#